data_9991276d6cdbf3d2cecaebbff2eb1553
#
_entry.id   9991276d6cdbf3d2cecaebbff2eb1553
#
_cell.length_a   1.000
_cell.length_b   1.000
_cell.length_c   1.000
_cell.angle_alpha   90.00
_cell.angle_beta   90.00
_cell.angle_gamma   90.00
#
_symmetry.space_group_name_H-M   'P 1'
#
loop_
_entity.id
_entity.type
_entity.pdbx_description
1 polymer ?
#
loop_
_entity_poly.entity_id
_entity_poly.type
_entity_poly.pdbx_seq_one_letter_code
_entity_poly.pdbx_strand_id
1 'polypeptide(L)'
;MTSDPKKQRVIIIGAGPAGLTAGYEILKTAGDRFDVQILEASDAIGGISRTVVYNGNRMDIGGHRFFSKDASVMRWWEERLPIQGAPAKDDRILGPGEEKPYVPGGPDPEKTDLVMLLRRRVSRIYSLRKFFDYPISFKAQTFRNLGLIRTLEAGFSYLKTYVVKLPETSLENFYCNRFGRKLYALFFESYTEKVWGRHPSEISADWGAQRVKGLSIRRILADMLSKILPSALRKKRTVETSLIESFWYPKLGPGQLWEKVADEIRAMGGEIRMKGRQTSGSRILRVLKPLTW
;
A
#
# COMPACT_ATOMS: atom_id res chain seq x y z
N MET A 1 9.96 -15.39 -50.75
CA MET A 1 8.77 -15.10 -49.94
C MET A 1 8.99 -15.81 -48.60
N THR A 2 9.51 -15.08 -47.62
CA THR A 2 9.69 -15.62 -46.27
C THR A 2 8.31 -15.54 -45.62
N SER A 3 7.73 -16.69 -45.27
CA SER A 3 6.50 -16.78 -44.50
C SER A 3 6.76 -16.10 -43.14
N ASP A 4 6.01 -15.06 -42.89
CA ASP A 4 6.01 -14.37 -41.59
C ASP A 4 5.73 -15.43 -40.50
N PRO A 5 6.62 -15.64 -39.52
CA PRO A 5 6.40 -16.68 -38.52
C PRO A 5 5.12 -16.36 -37.74
N LYS A 6 4.15 -17.28 -37.84
CA LYS A 6 2.86 -17.12 -37.16
C LYS A 6 3.08 -16.87 -35.67
N LYS A 7 2.72 -15.69 -35.16
CA LYS A 7 2.85 -15.33 -33.76
C LYS A 7 2.18 -16.38 -32.85
N GLN A 8 2.82 -16.69 -31.73
CA GLN A 8 2.26 -17.61 -30.74
C GLN A 8 1.21 -16.84 -29.90
N ARG A 9 0.05 -17.45 -29.71
CA ARG A 9 -1.01 -16.83 -28.91
C ARG A 9 -0.75 -17.02 -27.42
N VAL A 10 -0.78 -15.91 -26.67
CA VAL A 10 -0.73 -15.84 -25.21
C VAL A 10 -2.08 -15.38 -24.70
N ILE A 11 -2.72 -16.19 -23.87
CA ILE A 11 -3.99 -15.84 -23.20
C ILE A 11 -3.71 -15.55 -21.73
N ILE A 12 -4.06 -14.36 -21.28
CA ILE A 12 -3.93 -13.91 -19.90
C ILE A 12 -5.32 -13.79 -19.30
N ILE A 13 -5.55 -14.38 -18.12
CA ILE A 13 -6.84 -14.33 -17.42
C ILE A 13 -6.78 -13.27 -16.34
N GLY A 14 -7.64 -12.26 -16.47
CA GLY A 14 -7.78 -11.12 -15.56
C GLY A 14 -7.04 -9.87 -16.04
N ALA A 15 -7.76 -8.75 -16.17
CA ALA A 15 -7.21 -7.41 -16.45
C ALA A 15 -6.95 -6.61 -15.16
N GLY A 16 -6.48 -7.29 -14.12
CA GLY A 16 -5.93 -6.67 -12.91
C GLY A 16 -4.46 -6.29 -13.10
N PRO A 17 -3.80 -5.71 -12.07
CA PRO A 17 -2.41 -5.28 -12.13
C PRO A 17 -1.46 -6.33 -12.69
N ALA A 18 -1.54 -7.57 -12.23
CA ALA A 18 -0.65 -8.65 -12.66
C ALA A 18 -0.83 -9.00 -14.14
N GLY A 19 -2.08 -9.16 -14.59
CA GLY A 19 -2.36 -9.53 -15.99
C GLY A 19 -2.01 -8.41 -16.96
N LEU A 20 -2.31 -7.16 -16.61
CA LEU A 20 -1.96 -6.00 -17.44
C LEU A 20 -0.44 -5.80 -17.51
N THR A 21 0.28 -5.92 -16.39
CA THR A 21 1.75 -5.84 -16.40
C THR A 21 2.36 -6.94 -17.27
N ALA A 22 1.89 -8.20 -17.12
CA ALA A 22 2.38 -9.31 -17.92
C ALA A 22 2.13 -9.08 -19.42
N GLY A 23 0.92 -8.68 -19.80
CA GLY A 23 0.56 -8.39 -21.19
C GLY A 23 1.39 -7.26 -21.78
N TYR A 24 1.58 -6.19 -21.03
CA TYR A 24 2.40 -5.05 -21.43
C TYR A 24 3.87 -5.48 -21.66
N GLU A 25 4.48 -6.16 -20.70
CA GLU A 25 5.89 -6.56 -20.80
C GLU A 25 6.14 -7.58 -21.93
N ILE A 26 5.22 -8.51 -22.18
CA ILE A 26 5.31 -9.44 -23.32
C ILE A 26 5.27 -8.67 -24.63
N LEU A 27 4.33 -7.76 -24.80
CA LEU A 27 4.22 -6.97 -26.04
C LEU A 27 5.40 -6.04 -26.24
N LYS A 28 5.90 -5.41 -25.20
CA LYS A 28 7.06 -4.52 -25.24
C LYS A 28 8.35 -5.27 -25.62
N THR A 29 8.54 -6.47 -25.11
CA THR A 29 9.81 -7.20 -25.25
C THR A 29 9.81 -8.21 -26.40
N ALA A 30 8.64 -8.73 -26.78
CA ALA A 30 8.50 -9.81 -27.75
C ALA A 30 7.18 -9.75 -28.53
N GLY A 31 6.67 -8.56 -28.80
CA GLY A 31 5.43 -8.35 -29.55
C GLY A 31 5.48 -8.77 -31.01
N ASP A 32 6.68 -8.98 -31.56
CA ASP A 32 6.91 -9.62 -32.87
C ASP A 32 6.63 -11.13 -32.86
N ARG A 33 6.78 -11.77 -31.69
CA ARG A 33 6.67 -13.24 -31.52
C ARG A 33 5.33 -13.68 -30.94
N PHE A 34 4.66 -12.79 -30.17
CA PHE A 34 3.45 -13.12 -29.41
C PHE A 34 2.26 -12.26 -29.81
N ASP A 35 1.09 -12.92 -29.88
CA ASP A 35 -0.23 -12.33 -29.97
C ASP A 35 -0.88 -12.42 -28.57
N VAL A 36 -1.04 -11.28 -27.89
CA VAL A 36 -1.48 -11.22 -26.49
C VAL A 36 -2.97 -10.91 -26.43
N GLN A 37 -3.72 -11.79 -25.76
CA GLN A 37 -5.13 -11.61 -25.48
C GLN A 37 -5.38 -11.69 -23.97
N ILE A 38 -5.97 -10.62 -23.39
CA ILE A 38 -6.36 -10.57 -21.98
C ILE A 38 -7.88 -10.75 -21.89
N LEU A 39 -8.33 -11.68 -21.05
CA LEU A 39 -9.75 -11.95 -20.80
C LEU A 39 -10.12 -11.46 -19.40
N GLU A 40 -11.05 -10.51 -19.32
CA GLU A 40 -11.55 -9.97 -18.05
C GLU A 40 -13.04 -10.33 -17.88
N ALA A 41 -13.39 -10.84 -16.70
CA ALA A 41 -14.75 -11.27 -16.41
C ALA A 41 -15.71 -10.10 -16.16
N SER A 42 -15.18 -9.01 -15.62
CA SER A 42 -15.95 -7.79 -15.30
C SER A 42 -15.99 -6.81 -16.49
N ASP A 43 -16.61 -5.68 -16.27
CA ASP A 43 -16.67 -4.55 -17.20
C ASP A 43 -15.67 -3.44 -16.87
N ALA A 44 -14.73 -3.69 -15.96
CA ALA A 44 -13.78 -2.70 -15.48
C ALA A 44 -12.33 -3.21 -15.49
N ILE A 45 -11.41 -2.34 -15.85
CA ILE A 45 -9.96 -2.54 -15.83
C ILE A 45 -9.42 -2.31 -14.41
N GLY A 46 -8.33 -2.98 -14.04
CA GLY A 46 -7.56 -2.72 -12.82
C GLY A 46 -7.85 -3.67 -11.66
N GLY A 47 -8.81 -4.59 -11.79
CA GLY A 47 -9.13 -5.56 -10.72
C GLY A 47 -9.45 -4.87 -9.39
N ILE A 48 -8.79 -5.27 -8.30
CA ILE A 48 -8.98 -4.65 -6.97
C ILE A 48 -8.38 -3.23 -6.89
N SER A 49 -7.49 -2.86 -7.82
CA SER A 49 -6.89 -1.52 -7.89
C SER A 49 -7.66 -0.55 -8.79
N ARG A 50 -8.84 -0.95 -9.25
CA ARG A 50 -9.70 -0.06 -10.04
C ARG A 50 -10.25 1.08 -9.19
N THR A 51 -10.46 2.21 -9.83
CA THR A 51 -11.19 3.34 -9.27
C THR A 51 -12.62 3.33 -9.81
N VAL A 52 -13.60 3.22 -8.93
CA VAL A 52 -15.03 3.26 -9.30
C VAL A 52 -15.47 4.70 -9.45
N VAL A 53 -16.25 4.98 -10.50
CA VAL A 53 -16.88 6.27 -10.69
C VAL A 53 -18.38 6.14 -10.48
N TYR A 54 -18.93 6.88 -9.52
CA TYR A 54 -20.35 6.90 -9.23
C TYR A 54 -20.83 8.35 -9.05
N ASN A 55 -21.80 8.76 -9.83
CA ASN A 55 -22.32 10.14 -9.85
C ASN A 55 -21.22 11.22 -9.93
N GLY A 56 -20.19 10.99 -10.78
CA GLY A 56 -19.05 11.89 -10.92
C GLY A 56 -17.99 11.79 -9.82
N ASN A 57 -18.24 11.06 -8.75
CA ASN A 57 -17.29 10.86 -7.67
C ASN A 57 -16.43 9.63 -7.92
N ARG A 58 -15.13 9.74 -7.64
CA ARG A 58 -14.15 8.67 -7.78
C ARG A 58 -13.89 8.02 -6.42
N MET A 59 -13.95 6.71 -6.37
CA MET A 59 -13.79 5.93 -5.14
C MET A 59 -12.95 4.70 -5.42
N ASP A 60 -11.94 4.46 -4.59
CA ASP A 60 -11.16 3.24 -4.63
C ASP A 60 -11.83 2.14 -3.80
N ILE A 61 -11.68 0.89 -4.24
CA ILE A 61 -12.26 -0.28 -3.53
C ILE A 61 -11.48 -0.61 -2.25
N GLY A 62 -10.36 0.05 -2.02
CA GLY A 62 -9.52 -0.14 -0.83
C GLY A 62 -8.45 0.93 -0.70
N GLY A 63 -7.57 0.77 0.26
CA GLY A 63 -6.45 1.69 0.50
C GLY A 63 -5.27 1.41 -0.43
N HIS A 64 -5.26 1.98 -1.59
CA HIS A 64 -4.20 1.81 -2.60
C HIS A 64 -3.17 2.92 -2.51
N ARG A 65 -2.19 2.77 -1.63
CA ARG A 65 -1.06 3.69 -1.51
C ARG A 65 0.11 3.11 -2.28
N PHE A 66 0.58 3.83 -3.30
CA PHE A 66 1.73 3.37 -4.06
C PHE A 66 3.02 3.74 -3.36
N PHE A 67 3.80 2.73 -3.11
CA PHE A 67 5.17 2.83 -2.65
C PHE A 67 5.90 1.53 -2.99
N SER A 68 7.10 1.65 -3.54
CA SER A 68 8.01 0.52 -3.71
C SER A 68 9.41 0.89 -3.24
N LYS A 69 10.16 -0.10 -2.75
CA LYS A 69 11.61 0.01 -2.50
C LYS A 69 12.40 -0.27 -3.77
N ASP A 70 11.78 -0.93 -4.73
CA ASP A 70 12.37 -1.27 -6.00
C ASP A 70 12.28 -0.06 -6.95
N ALA A 71 13.45 0.45 -7.33
CA ALA A 71 13.56 1.59 -8.22
C ALA A 71 13.05 1.29 -9.64
N SER A 72 13.05 0.03 -10.08
CA SER A 72 12.51 -0.34 -11.39
C SER A 72 10.99 -0.23 -11.41
N VAL A 73 10.33 -0.66 -10.33
CA VAL A 73 8.89 -0.51 -10.15
C VAL A 73 8.51 0.96 -10.07
N MET A 74 9.29 1.79 -9.35
CA MET A 74 9.05 3.23 -9.27
C MET A 74 9.12 3.87 -10.66
N ARG A 75 10.19 3.63 -11.42
CA ARG A 75 10.36 4.15 -12.79
C ARG A 75 9.22 3.69 -13.70
N TRP A 76 8.81 2.42 -13.62
CA TRP A 76 7.72 1.87 -14.44
C TRP A 76 6.41 2.62 -14.27
N TRP A 77 6.11 3.09 -13.04
CA TRP A 77 4.96 3.94 -12.75
C TRP A 77 5.16 5.37 -13.26
N GLU A 78 6.34 5.95 -13.01
CA GLU A 78 6.68 7.33 -13.38
C GLU A 78 6.69 7.55 -14.90
N GLU A 79 7.07 6.54 -15.67
CA GLU A 79 7.01 6.56 -17.14
C GLU A 79 5.57 6.77 -17.67
N ARG A 80 4.57 6.33 -16.94
CA ARG A 80 3.15 6.41 -17.33
C ARG A 80 2.42 7.56 -16.68
N LEU A 81 2.73 7.81 -15.46
CA LEU A 81 2.17 8.91 -14.66
C LEU A 81 3.32 9.67 -14.01
N PRO A 82 3.85 10.71 -14.67
CA PRO A 82 4.94 11.51 -14.14
C PRO A 82 4.58 12.18 -12.81
N ILE A 83 5.58 12.39 -11.98
CA ILE A 83 5.41 13.05 -10.69
C ILE A 83 5.15 14.55 -10.87
N GLN A 84 4.25 15.12 -10.05
CA GLN A 84 3.87 16.52 -10.09
C GLN A 84 5.09 17.48 -9.98
N GLY A 85 5.11 18.50 -10.82
CA GLY A 85 6.09 19.57 -10.81
C GLY A 85 5.60 20.86 -10.16
N ALA A 86 4.31 20.92 -9.81
CA ALA A 86 3.65 22.06 -9.18
C ALA A 86 2.64 21.60 -8.10
N PRO A 87 2.24 22.48 -7.17
CA PRO A 87 1.26 22.13 -6.15
C PRO A 87 -0.14 21.98 -6.76
N ALA A 88 -0.84 20.90 -6.37
CA ALA A 88 -2.24 20.72 -6.71
C ALA A 88 -3.14 21.67 -5.88
N LYS A 89 -4.39 21.86 -6.30
CA LYS A 89 -5.35 22.73 -5.61
C LYS A 89 -5.53 22.40 -4.15
N ASP A 90 -5.65 21.12 -3.81
CA ASP A 90 -5.78 20.65 -2.41
C ASP A 90 -4.50 20.83 -1.61
N ASP A 91 -3.32 20.81 -2.21
CA ASP A 91 -2.06 21.15 -1.55
C ASP A 91 -2.06 22.60 -1.05
N ARG A 92 -2.69 23.50 -1.81
CA ARG A 92 -2.83 24.91 -1.45
C ARG A 92 -3.85 25.14 -0.34
N ILE A 93 -4.93 24.35 -0.31
CA ILE A 93 -6.00 24.44 0.68
C ILE A 93 -5.57 23.86 2.03
N LEU A 94 -4.87 22.74 2.02
CA LEU A 94 -4.43 22.04 3.23
C LEU A 94 -3.20 22.69 3.89
N GLY A 95 -2.63 23.70 3.26
CA GLY A 95 -1.43 24.40 3.69
C GLY A 95 -0.15 23.66 3.35
N PRO A 96 1.02 24.32 3.50
CA PRO A 96 2.30 23.69 3.24
C PRO A 96 2.50 22.58 4.28
N GLY A 97 2.34 21.33 3.84
CA GLY A 97 2.98 20.21 4.52
C GLY A 97 4.49 20.40 4.48
N GLU A 98 5.26 19.58 5.21
CA GLU A 98 6.71 19.50 5.05
C GLU A 98 7.07 19.57 3.56
N GLU A 99 8.12 20.32 3.23
CA GLU A 99 8.56 20.60 1.85
C GLU A 99 8.42 19.36 0.96
N LYS A 100 7.47 19.40 0.05
CA LYS A 100 7.26 18.32 -0.90
C LYS A 100 8.27 18.51 -2.03
N PRO A 101 9.06 17.51 -2.38
CA PRO A 101 9.93 17.59 -3.53
C PRO A 101 9.06 17.54 -4.80
N TYR A 102 8.74 18.68 -5.37
CA TYR A 102 8.24 18.74 -6.75
C TYR A 102 9.38 18.43 -7.71
N VAL A 103 9.07 17.66 -8.76
CA VAL A 103 10.07 17.34 -9.77
C VAL A 103 10.20 18.54 -10.71
N PRO A 104 11.39 19.17 -10.83
CA PRO A 104 11.60 20.25 -11.77
C PRO A 104 11.21 19.80 -13.20
N GLY A 105 10.37 20.60 -13.88
CA GLY A 105 9.85 20.25 -15.22
C GLY A 105 8.73 19.21 -15.23
N GLY A 106 8.30 18.69 -14.08
CA GLY A 106 7.16 17.80 -13.97
C GLY A 106 5.83 18.50 -14.31
N PRO A 107 4.77 17.72 -14.61
CA PRO A 107 3.48 18.27 -15.01
C PRO A 107 2.81 19.05 -13.87
N ASP A 108 2.05 20.09 -14.28
CA ASP A 108 1.17 20.84 -13.38
C ASP A 108 -0.16 20.06 -13.21
N PRO A 109 -0.50 19.62 -11.99
CA PRO A 109 -1.73 18.87 -11.75
C PRO A 109 -3.02 19.62 -12.09
N GLU A 110 -2.98 20.94 -12.17
CA GLU A 110 -4.16 21.72 -12.56
C GLU A 110 -4.34 21.81 -14.08
N LYS A 111 -3.34 21.40 -14.87
CA LYS A 111 -3.36 21.42 -16.33
C LYS A 111 -3.49 20.03 -16.95
N THR A 112 -3.15 18.98 -16.20
CA THR A 112 -3.26 17.59 -16.67
C THR A 112 -3.74 16.64 -15.60
N ASP A 113 -4.43 15.59 -16.01
CA ASP A 113 -4.83 14.50 -15.14
C ASP A 113 -3.81 13.35 -15.12
N LEU A 114 -2.92 13.27 -16.13
CA LEU A 114 -1.87 12.24 -16.19
C LEU A 114 -0.69 12.62 -15.31
N VAL A 115 -0.87 12.51 -14.01
CA VAL A 115 0.12 12.93 -13.02
C VAL A 115 -0.03 12.15 -11.73
N MET A 116 1.10 11.83 -11.08
CA MET A 116 1.14 11.34 -9.71
C MET A 116 1.33 12.48 -8.73
N LEU A 117 0.52 12.47 -7.69
CA LEU A 117 0.51 13.43 -6.60
C LEU A 117 1.22 12.84 -5.39
N LEU A 118 2.05 13.62 -4.71
CA LEU A 118 2.57 13.27 -3.41
C LEU A 118 1.51 13.56 -2.34
N ARG A 119 1.09 12.52 -1.62
CA ARG A 119 0.06 12.63 -0.59
C ARG A 119 0.62 12.27 0.77
N ARG A 120 0.29 13.06 1.77
CA ARG A 120 0.61 12.76 3.16
C ARG A 120 -0.31 11.68 3.69
N ARG A 121 0.28 10.68 4.34
CA ARG A 121 -0.47 9.65 5.00
C ARG A 121 -1.11 10.19 6.29
N VAL A 122 -2.43 10.18 6.35
CA VAL A 122 -3.17 10.40 7.59
C VAL A 122 -3.83 9.08 7.97
N SER A 123 -3.32 8.43 9.03
CA SER A 123 -3.90 7.22 9.57
C SER A 123 -4.29 7.45 11.01
N ARG A 124 -5.50 7.05 11.37
CA ARG A 124 -6.04 7.23 12.73
C ARG A 124 -6.75 5.97 13.19
N ILE A 125 -6.65 5.69 14.48
CA ILE A 125 -7.44 4.66 15.15
C ILE A 125 -8.59 5.36 15.85
N TYR A 126 -9.82 4.94 15.58
CA TYR A 126 -10.99 5.35 16.34
C TYR A 126 -11.25 4.36 17.47
N SER A 127 -11.00 4.77 18.69
CA SER A 127 -11.21 3.99 19.91
C SER A 127 -11.66 4.89 21.05
N LEU A 128 -12.46 4.39 21.99
CA LEU A 128 -13.00 5.16 23.12
C LEU A 128 -13.73 6.44 22.68
N ARG A 129 -14.40 6.41 21.53
CA ARG A 129 -15.03 7.58 20.88
C ARG A 129 -14.08 8.77 20.64
N LYS A 130 -12.77 8.49 20.47
CA LYS A 130 -11.71 9.46 20.18
C LYS A 130 -10.79 8.95 19.10
N PHE A 131 -10.12 9.88 18.40
CA PHE A 131 -9.12 9.54 17.39
C PHE A 131 -7.73 9.52 18.01
N PHE A 132 -6.99 8.45 17.74
CA PHE A 132 -5.58 8.28 18.06
C PHE A 132 -4.77 8.23 16.78
N ASP A 133 -3.55 8.76 16.79
CA ASP A 133 -2.63 8.64 15.65
C ASP A 133 -2.24 7.18 15.43
N TYR A 134 -2.01 6.81 14.17
CA TYR A 134 -1.41 5.52 13.83
C TYR A 134 -0.13 5.74 13.01
N PRO A 135 1.02 5.19 13.43
CA PRO A 135 1.20 4.44 14.69
C PRO A 135 0.95 5.29 15.93
N ILE A 136 0.60 4.61 17.02
CA ILE A 136 0.31 5.31 18.29
C ILE A 136 1.54 6.13 18.69
N SER A 137 1.35 7.43 18.81
CA SER A 137 2.38 8.37 19.25
C SER A 137 2.13 8.80 20.70
N PHE A 138 3.21 8.95 21.47
CA PHE A 138 3.12 9.41 22.87
C PHE A 138 3.06 10.94 22.95
N LYS A 139 2.08 11.54 22.24
CA LYS A 139 1.79 12.97 22.32
C LYS A 139 0.85 13.26 23.49
N ALA A 140 0.85 14.49 23.99
CA ALA A 140 -0.08 14.92 25.04
C ALA A 140 -1.55 14.58 24.72
N GLN A 141 -1.93 14.65 23.44
CA GLN A 141 -3.25 14.27 22.97
C GLN A 141 -3.59 12.80 23.23
N THR A 142 -2.63 11.88 23.05
CA THR A 142 -2.82 10.45 23.32
C THR A 142 -3.12 10.22 24.80
N PHE A 143 -2.36 10.83 25.71
CA PHE A 143 -2.58 10.73 27.15
C PHE A 143 -3.90 11.37 27.59
N ARG A 144 -4.24 12.51 27.00
CA ARG A 144 -5.55 13.15 27.25
C ARG A 144 -6.71 12.28 26.76
N ASN A 145 -6.56 11.61 25.63
CA ASN A 145 -7.57 10.71 25.08
C ASN A 145 -7.73 9.43 25.90
N LEU A 146 -6.65 8.85 26.41
CA LEU A 146 -6.66 7.68 27.29
C LEU A 146 -7.22 8.00 28.68
N GLY A 147 -6.90 9.19 29.20
CA GLY A 147 -7.14 9.59 30.59
C GLY A 147 -6.08 8.98 31.54
N LEU A 148 -6.02 9.53 32.75
CA LEU A 148 -4.97 9.19 33.72
C LEU A 148 -4.99 7.71 34.12
N ILE A 149 -6.16 7.19 34.49
CA ILE A 149 -6.30 5.81 34.98
C ILE A 149 -5.82 4.80 33.93
N ARG A 150 -6.31 4.88 32.68
CA ARG A 150 -5.91 3.96 31.61
C ARG A 150 -4.44 4.12 31.23
N THR A 151 -3.91 5.33 31.33
CA THR A 151 -2.47 5.58 31.09
C THR A 151 -1.62 4.86 32.13
N LEU A 152 -1.97 4.94 33.41
CA LEU A 152 -1.28 4.23 34.50
C LEU A 152 -1.41 2.70 34.32
N GLU A 153 -2.62 2.20 34.07
CA GLU A 153 -2.85 0.77 33.82
C GLU A 153 -2.03 0.26 32.64
N ALA A 154 -1.95 1.03 31.53
CA ALA A 154 -1.12 0.69 30.37
C ALA A 154 0.36 0.69 30.71
N GLY A 155 0.83 1.66 31.49
CA GLY A 155 2.20 1.73 31.99
C GLY A 155 2.57 0.52 32.85
N PHE A 156 1.77 0.18 33.86
CA PHE A 156 1.99 -1.01 34.70
C PHE A 156 1.92 -2.31 33.89
N SER A 157 0.94 -2.43 32.98
CA SER A 157 0.83 -3.58 32.11
C SER A 157 2.05 -3.75 31.22
N TYR A 158 2.63 -2.65 30.74
CA TYR A 158 3.86 -2.67 29.94
C TYR A 158 5.08 -3.05 30.81
N LEU A 159 5.23 -2.45 32.00
CA LEU A 159 6.33 -2.80 32.92
C LEU A 159 6.31 -4.26 33.29
N LYS A 160 5.12 -4.87 33.49
CA LYS A 160 5.00 -6.30 33.73
C LYS A 160 5.61 -7.16 32.63
N THR A 161 5.67 -6.70 31.39
CA THR A 161 6.27 -7.45 30.27
C THR A 161 7.80 -7.63 30.40
N TYR A 162 8.46 -6.86 31.26
CA TYR A 162 9.89 -7.03 31.51
C TYR A 162 10.18 -8.19 32.47
N VAL A 163 9.22 -8.48 33.35
CA VAL A 163 9.34 -9.54 34.36
C VAL A 163 8.73 -10.85 33.86
N VAL A 164 7.54 -10.75 33.23
CA VAL A 164 6.80 -11.92 32.75
C VAL A 164 6.73 -11.88 31.22
N LYS A 165 7.36 -12.86 30.57
CA LYS A 165 7.27 -13.10 29.13
C LYS A 165 6.35 -14.27 28.85
N LEU A 166 5.44 -14.07 27.90
CA LEU A 166 4.57 -15.11 27.38
C LEU A 166 5.28 -15.86 26.24
N PRO A 167 5.07 -17.18 26.07
CA PRO A 167 5.57 -17.89 24.89
C PRO A 167 4.94 -17.29 23.62
N GLU A 168 5.77 -16.90 22.66
CA GLU A 168 5.31 -16.24 21.42
C GLU A 168 4.78 -17.25 20.40
N THR A 169 3.77 -18.02 20.77
CA THR A 169 3.08 -18.99 19.90
C THR A 169 1.95 -18.35 19.12
N SER A 170 1.35 -17.29 19.65
CA SER A 170 0.23 -16.58 19.04
C SER A 170 0.49 -15.09 18.83
N LEU A 171 -0.27 -14.48 17.92
CA LEU A 171 -0.22 -13.05 17.68
C LEU A 171 -0.62 -12.23 18.91
N GLU A 172 -1.54 -12.76 19.74
CA GLU A 172 -1.87 -12.17 21.03
C GLU A 172 -0.66 -12.06 21.94
N ASN A 173 0.03 -13.17 22.19
CA ASN A 173 1.21 -13.21 23.05
C ASN A 173 2.35 -12.34 22.49
N PHE A 174 2.51 -12.33 21.16
CA PHE A 174 3.45 -11.44 20.47
C PHE A 174 3.19 -9.96 20.77
N TYR A 175 1.94 -9.52 20.68
CA TYR A 175 1.58 -8.13 21.00
C TYR A 175 1.63 -7.83 22.48
N CYS A 176 1.16 -8.75 23.33
CA CYS A 176 1.21 -8.59 24.79
C CYS A 176 2.64 -8.42 25.28
N ASN A 177 3.60 -9.17 24.76
CA ASN A 177 5.02 -9.05 25.13
C ASN A 177 5.64 -7.70 24.71
N ARG A 178 5.11 -7.05 23.67
CA ARG A 178 5.67 -5.80 23.12
C ARG A 178 5.00 -4.54 23.65
N PHE A 179 3.70 -4.61 23.91
CA PHE A 179 2.90 -3.43 24.26
C PHE A 179 2.23 -3.53 25.62
N GLY A 180 2.26 -4.70 26.25
CA GLY A 180 1.48 -5.00 27.44
C GLY A 180 0.01 -5.31 27.10
N ARG A 181 -0.60 -6.14 27.96
CA ARG A 181 -1.98 -6.62 27.71
C ARG A 181 -3.01 -5.48 27.60
N LYS A 182 -2.81 -4.38 28.34
CA LYS A 182 -3.78 -3.27 28.32
C LYS A 182 -3.82 -2.53 26.97
N LEU A 183 -2.67 -2.22 26.37
CA LEU A 183 -2.61 -1.59 25.06
C LEU A 183 -3.00 -2.56 23.94
N TYR A 184 -2.64 -3.84 24.10
CA TYR A 184 -3.09 -4.87 23.18
C TYR A 184 -4.62 -4.93 23.11
N ALA A 185 -5.29 -5.09 24.24
CA ALA A 185 -6.75 -5.18 24.30
C ALA A 185 -7.44 -3.92 23.76
N LEU A 186 -6.83 -2.75 24.00
CA LEU A 186 -7.43 -1.48 23.58
C LEU A 186 -7.33 -1.18 22.08
N PHE A 187 -6.23 -1.59 21.42
CA PHE A 187 -5.91 -1.15 20.06
C PHE A 187 -5.73 -2.28 19.05
N PHE A 188 -5.47 -3.51 19.48
CA PHE A 188 -5.12 -4.60 18.57
C PHE A 188 -6.11 -5.75 18.56
N GLU A 189 -6.64 -6.15 19.71
CA GLU A 189 -7.47 -7.34 19.87
C GLU A 189 -8.70 -7.31 18.96
N SER A 190 -9.65 -6.43 19.25
CA SER A 190 -10.90 -6.33 18.49
C SER A 190 -10.69 -5.89 17.04
N TYR A 191 -9.68 -5.07 16.76
CA TYR A 191 -9.35 -4.68 15.39
C TYR A 191 -8.85 -5.88 14.58
N THR A 192 -7.95 -6.67 15.15
CA THR A 192 -7.38 -7.85 14.47
C THR A 192 -8.47 -8.91 14.23
N GLU A 193 -9.28 -9.18 15.24
CA GLU A 193 -10.40 -10.10 15.13
C GLU A 193 -11.39 -9.66 14.03
N LYS A 194 -11.75 -8.39 14.00
CA LYS A 194 -12.65 -7.84 12.99
C LYS A 194 -12.09 -7.93 11.56
N VAL A 195 -10.79 -7.69 11.40
CA VAL A 195 -10.15 -7.70 10.07
C VAL A 195 -9.92 -9.12 9.54
N TRP A 196 -9.55 -10.05 10.42
CA TRP A 196 -9.14 -11.40 10.03
C TRP A 196 -10.24 -12.46 10.25
N GLY A 197 -11.33 -12.10 10.92
CA GLY A 197 -12.39 -13.03 11.28
C GLY A 197 -11.97 -14.14 12.26
N ARG A 198 -10.81 -13.94 12.93
CA ARG A 198 -10.24 -14.86 13.92
C ARG A 198 -9.63 -14.10 15.08
N HIS A 199 -9.78 -14.65 16.28
CA HIS A 199 -9.15 -14.07 17.46
C HIS A 199 -7.61 -14.12 17.36
N PRO A 200 -6.86 -13.11 17.81
CA PRO A 200 -5.39 -13.09 17.76
C PRO A 200 -4.69 -14.25 18.44
N SER A 201 -5.33 -14.91 19.40
CA SER A 201 -4.82 -16.15 20.03
C SER A 201 -4.74 -17.34 19.08
N GLU A 202 -5.52 -17.34 18.00
CA GLU A 202 -5.56 -18.40 16.98
C GLU A 202 -4.63 -18.11 15.79
N ILE A 203 -4.04 -16.91 15.72
CA ILE A 203 -3.16 -16.46 14.64
C ILE A 203 -1.71 -16.66 15.08
N SER A 204 -0.86 -17.23 14.19
CA SER A 204 0.58 -17.42 14.48
C SER A 204 1.28 -16.10 14.78
N ALA A 205 2.24 -16.14 15.71
CA ALA A 205 3.11 -15.01 16.04
C ALA A 205 3.96 -14.55 14.84
N ASP A 206 4.34 -15.43 13.93
CA ASP A 206 5.16 -15.15 12.75
C ASP A 206 4.50 -14.09 11.85
N TRP A 207 3.19 -14.11 11.78
CA TRP A 207 2.45 -13.11 11.04
C TRP A 207 2.65 -11.69 11.61
N GLY A 208 2.65 -11.56 12.94
CA GLY A 208 2.96 -10.30 13.62
C GLY A 208 4.41 -9.87 13.42
N ALA A 209 5.34 -10.81 13.48
CA ALA A 209 6.76 -10.54 13.31
C ALA A 209 7.08 -9.94 11.93
N GLN A 210 6.38 -10.37 10.88
CA GLN A 210 6.54 -9.82 9.52
C GLN A 210 5.99 -8.39 9.39
N ARG A 211 4.90 -8.05 10.07
CA ARG A 211 4.19 -6.78 9.90
C ARG A 211 4.57 -5.70 10.92
N VAL A 212 5.03 -6.11 12.08
CA VAL A 212 5.36 -5.21 13.20
C VAL A 212 6.88 -5.06 13.38
N LYS A 213 7.68 -5.39 12.36
CA LYS A 213 9.12 -5.14 12.37
C LYS A 213 9.39 -3.67 12.69
N GLY A 214 10.10 -3.41 13.80
CA GLY A 214 10.49 -2.05 14.19
C GLY A 214 9.54 -1.29 15.12
N LEU A 215 8.32 -1.75 15.34
CA LEU A 215 7.45 -1.16 16.37
C LEU A 215 7.88 -1.66 17.76
N SER A 216 8.62 -0.81 18.46
CA SER A 216 9.06 -1.05 19.84
C SER A 216 8.79 0.19 20.68
N ILE A 217 8.07 0.05 21.79
CA ILE A 217 7.86 1.16 22.73
C ILE A 217 9.19 1.75 23.20
N ARG A 218 10.21 0.89 23.38
CA ARG A 218 11.58 1.36 23.70
C ARG A 218 12.13 2.32 22.65
N ARG A 219 11.97 2.01 21.36
CA ARG A 219 12.41 2.89 20.27
C ARG A 219 11.63 4.19 20.25
N ILE A 220 10.32 4.14 20.49
CA ILE A 220 9.45 5.32 20.53
C ILE A 220 9.83 6.19 21.73
N LEU A 221 10.04 5.62 22.92
CA LEU A 221 10.50 6.36 24.10
C LEU A 221 11.90 6.95 23.90
N ALA A 222 12.82 6.20 23.29
CA ALA A 222 14.16 6.68 22.96
C ALA A 222 14.10 7.83 21.94
N ASP A 223 13.18 7.80 20.97
CA ASP A 223 12.96 8.88 20.02
C ASP A 223 12.38 10.14 20.70
N MET A 224 11.46 9.96 21.64
CA MET A 224 10.95 11.07 22.46
C MET A 224 12.05 11.72 23.30
N LEU A 225 12.86 10.92 23.98
CA LEU A 225 14.00 11.43 24.76
C LEU A 225 15.02 12.12 23.86
N SER A 226 15.25 11.60 22.65
CA SER A 226 16.15 12.24 21.69
C SER A 226 15.65 13.59 21.18
N LYS A 227 14.33 13.82 21.16
CA LYS A 227 13.73 15.10 20.76
C LYS A 227 13.91 16.21 21.83
N ILE A 228 14.15 15.82 23.07
CA ILE A 228 14.48 16.74 24.18
C ILE A 228 15.97 17.11 24.17
N LEU A 229 16.82 16.32 23.51
CA LEU A 229 18.25 16.57 23.39
C LEU A 229 18.58 17.64 22.32
N PRO A 230 19.63 18.46 22.51
CA PRO A 230 20.09 19.45 21.52
C PRO A 230 20.35 18.81 20.15
N SER A 231 20.06 19.55 19.07
CA SER A 231 20.12 19.08 17.69
C SER A 231 21.48 18.49 17.28
N ALA A 232 22.58 18.96 17.88
CA ALA A 232 23.95 18.48 17.64
C ALA A 232 24.19 17.01 18.06
N LEU A 233 23.35 16.46 18.93
CA LEU A 233 23.47 15.08 19.45
C LEU A 233 22.46 14.12 18.81
N ARG A 234 21.67 14.57 17.85
CA ARG A 234 20.67 13.74 17.16
C ARG A 234 21.32 12.86 16.09
N LYS A 235 21.43 11.56 16.34
CA LYS A 235 21.77 10.60 15.26
C LYS A 235 20.63 10.53 14.25
N LYS A 236 20.90 10.84 12.96
CA LYS A 236 20.00 10.52 11.85
C LYS A 236 19.75 9.01 11.83
N ARG A 237 18.53 8.60 12.14
CA ARG A 237 18.12 7.20 12.06
C ARG A 237 17.25 6.99 10.84
N THR A 238 17.51 5.93 10.11
CA THR A 238 16.70 5.45 8.99
C THR A 238 15.33 5.00 9.51
N VAL A 239 14.27 5.60 9.00
CA VAL A 239 12.88 5.24 9.33
C VAL A 239 12.54 3.93 8.62
N GLU A 240 12.06 2.95 9.38
CA GLU A 240 11.61 1.68 8.81
C GLU A 240 10.30 1.85 8.00
N THR A 241 10.15 1.05 6.97
CA THR A 241 9.14 1.11 5.90
C THR A 241 7.67 1.07 6.36
N SER A 242 7.40 0.61 7.58
CA SER A 242 6.04 0.59 8.15
C SER A 242 5.50 1.99 8.52
N LEU A 243 6.37 2.99 8.50
CA LEU A 243 6.08 4.36 8.93
C LEU A 243 6.18 5.39 7.79
N ILE A 244 5.89 4.96 6.56
CA ILE A 244 5.88 5.87 5.41
C ILE A 244 4.87 6.98 5.66
N GLU A 245 5.36 8.20 5.77
CA GLU A 245 4.56 9.40 6.03
C GLU A 245 3.93 9.96 4.76
N SER A 246 4.53 9.66 3.59
CA SER A 246 4.07 10.11 2.28
C SER A 246 4.04 8.96 1.28
N PHE A 247 3.14 9.03 0.31
CA PHE A 247 3.00 8.05 -0.76
C PHE A 247 2.61 8.74 -2.06
N TRP A 248 2.88 8.07 -3.18
CA TRP A 248 2.45 8.52 -4.49
C TRP A 248 1.03 8.06 -4.77
N TYR A 249 0.26 8.91 -5.46
CA TYR A 249 -1.13 8.62 -5.75
C TYR A 249 -1.53 9.23 -7.10
N PRO A 250 -2.02 8.42 -8.07
CA PRO A 250 -2.53 8.96 -9.33
C PRO A 250 -3.67 9.95 -9.08
N LYS A 251 -3.68 11.07 -9.78
CA LYS A 251 -4.65 12.16 -9.56
C LYS A 251 -6.09 11.69 -9.61
N LEU A 252 -6.42 10.77 -10.50
CA LEU A 252 -7.77 10.22 -10.68
C LEU A 252 -7.97 8.85 -10.00
N GLY A 253 -7.07 8.47 -9.08
CA GLY A 253 -7.10 7.19 -8.39
C GLY A 253 -6.21 6.12 -9.06
N PRO A 254 -5.89 5.01 -8.36
CA PRO A 254 -4.99 3.98 -8.85
C PRO A 254 -5.47 3.29 -10.12
N GLY A 255 -6.78 3.25 -10.37
CA GLY A 255 -7.36 2.74 -11.62
C GLY A 255 -6.84 3.44 -12.86
N GLN A 256 -6.54 4.74 -12.77
CA GLN A 256 -6.00 5.54 -13.86
C GLN A 256 -4.71 4.96 -14.47
N LEU A 257 -3.81 4.44 -13.63
CA LEU A 257 -2.59 3.79 -14.14
C LEU A 257 -2.94 2.56 -14.97
N TRP A 258 -3.84 1.74 -14.49
CA TRP A 258 -4.20 0.48 -15.14
C TRP A 258 -5.00 0.70 -16.41
N GLU A 259 -5.82 1.73 -16.47
CA GLU A 259 -6.49 2.19 -17.68
C GLU A 259 -5.45 2.63 -18.72
N LYS A 260 -4.44 3.42 -18.31
CA LYS A 260 -3.34 3.84 -19.18
C LYS A 260 -2.53 2.65 -19.71
N VAL A 261 -2.20 1.67 -18.86
CA VAL A 261 -1.51 0.45 -19.28
C VAL A 261 -2.34 -0.37 -20.27
N ALA A 262 -3.66 -0.45 -20.06
CA ALA A 262 -4.56 -1.13 -20.98
C ALA A 262 -4.58 -0.46 -22.36
N ASP A 263 -4.54 0.88 -22.42
CA ASP A 263 -4.48 1.62 -23.68
C ASP A 263 -3.13 1.42 -24.38
N GLU A 264 -2.03 1.37 -23.64
CA GLU A 264 -0.70 1.03 -24.20
C GLU A 264 -0.67 -0.39 -24.77
N ILE A 265 -1.28 -1.37 -24.09
CA ILE A 265 -1.43 -2.74 -24.60
C ILE A 265 -2.19 -2.76 -25.92
N ARG A 266 -3.33 -2.05 -26.00
CA ARG A 266 -4.11 -1.94 -27.25
C ARG A 266 -3.32 -1.27 -28.36
N ALA A 267 -2.59 -0.21 -28.06
CA ALA A 267 -1.76 0.50 -29.02
C ALA A 267 -0.62 -0.39 -29.57
N MET A 268 -0.11 -1.34 -28.79
CA MET A 268 0.87 -2.36 -29.22
C MET A 268 0.24 -3.55 -29.95
N GLY A 269 -1.08 -3.54 -30.20
CA GLY A 269 -1.80 -4.62 -30.91
C GLY A 269 -2.30 -5.75 -30.01
N GLY A 270 -2.21 -5.62 -28.68
CA GLY A 270 -2.82 -6.56 -27.75
C GLY A 270 -4.34 -6.40 -27.64
N GLU A 271 -5.04 -7.48 -27.41
CA GLU A 271 -6.49 -7.50 -27.27
C GLU A 271 -6.90 -7.63 -25.80
N ILE A 272 -7.85 -6.81 -25.34
CA ILE A 272 -8.46 -6.93 -24.02
C ILE A 272 -9.98 -7.12 -24.20
N ARG A 273 -10.46 -8.32 -23.88
CA ARG A 273 -11.89 -8.69 -23.94
C ARG A 273 -12.51 -8.60 -22.56
N MET A 274 -13.44 -7.67 -22.43
CA MET A 274 -14.24 -7.47 -21.22
C MET A 274 -15.47 -8.36 -21.22
N LYS A 275 -16.00 -8.71 -20.04
CA LYS A 275 -17.18 -9.59 -19.86
C LYS A 275 -17.00 -10.97 -20.51
N GLY A 276 -15.75 -11.40 -20.66
CA GLY A 276 -15.40 -12.69 -21.20
C GLY A 276 -15.69 -13.80 -20.18
N ARG A 277 -16.79 -14.55 -20.35
CA ARG A 277 -16.99 -15.82 -19.66
C ARG A 277 -16.11 -16.87 -20.35
N GLN A 278 -15.31 -17.57 -19.56
CA GLN A 278 -14.59 -18.74 -20.03
C GLN A 278 -15.64 -19.83 -20.32
N THR A 279 -15.89 -20.12 -21.59
CA THR A 279 -16.64 -21.32 -21.96
C THR A 279 -15.75 -22.52 -21.75
N SER A 280 -16.22 -23.48 -20.96
CA SER A 280 -15.57 -24.77 -20.72
C SER A 280 -15.27 -25.46 -22.05
N GLY A 281 -14.02 -25.48 -22.47
CA GLY A 281 -13.62 -26.12 -23.74
C GLY A 281 -12.23 -25.77 -24.24
N SER A 282 -11.65 -24.66 -23.85
CA SER A 282 -10.28 -24.32 -24.22
C SER A 282 -9.29 -24.97 -23.24
N ARG A 283 -8.44 -25.85 -23.74
CA ARG A 283 -7.31 -26.39 -22.99
C ARG A 283 -6.46 -25.22 -22.50
N ILE A 284 -6.43 -24.99 -21.19
CA ILE A 284 -5.51 -24.06 -20.55
C ILE A 284 -4.12 -24.64 -20.76
N LEU A 285 -3.31 -24.01 -21.60
CA LEU A 285 -1.89 -24.28 -21.68
C LEU A 285 -1.26 -23.95 -20.33
N ARG A 286 -0.49 -24.90 -19.80
CA ARG A 286 0.20 -24.84 -18.49
C ARG A 286 0.79 -23.48 -18.22
N VAL A 287 0.48 -22.96 -17.02
CA VAL A 287 1.19 -21.86 -16.39
C VAL A 287 2.69 -22.15 -16.45
N LEU A 288 3.46 -21.27 -17.08
CA LEU A 288 4.91 -21.32 -17.06
C LEU A 288 5.38 -21.30 -15.60
N LYS A 289 6.28 -22.24 -15.26
CA LYS A 289 6.93 -22.26 -13.95
C LYS A 289 7.50 -20.87 -13.64
N PRO A 290 7.44 -20.40 -12.38
CA PRO A 290 8.07 -19.14 -12.02
C PRO A 290 9.55 -19.22 -12.37
N LEU A 291 10.03 -18.20 -13.09
CA LEU A 291 11.46 -17.98 -13.27
C LEU A 291 12.02 -17.68 -11.87
N THR A 292 12.88 -18.56 -11.39
CA THR A 292 13.70 -18.30 -10.20
C THR A 292 14.69 -17.21 -10.56
N TRP A 293 14.59 -16.09 -9.85
CA TRP A 293 15.57 -15.00 -9.86
C TRP A 293 16.68 -15.28 -8.85
#